data_d02ad8c07cf1d9afda347c65ab2f8067
#
_entry.id   d02ad8c07cf1d9afda347c65ab2f8067
#
_cell.length_a   1.000
_cell.length_b   1.000
_cell.length_c   1.000
_cell.angle_alpha   90.00
_cell.angle_beta   90.00
_cell.angle_gamma   90.00
#
_symmetry.space_group_name_H-M   'P 1'
#
loop_
_entity.id
_entity.type
_entity.pdbx_description
1 polymer ?
#
loop_
_entity_poly.entity_id
_entity_poly.type
_entity_poly.pdbx_seq_one_letter_code
_entity_poly.pdbx_strand_id
1 'polypeptide(L)'
;MKKVLYFAALLFGLTLTSCEKEEMGGTATEATAGQWYVTVDAADENGNLVEGLEDLFGLGRVVMLTYNTSANNPNEMIVDDIANFWEFKVKVACDQKGLTFQTNTTENNNLVSGYEDINVQISGGKILPQAGHQNNGSPADSIVFYVSFSDDEYPAAYGYKNYRVSGIRYSGLVEND
;
A
#
# COMPACT_ATOMS: atom_id res chain seq x y z
N MET A 1 -14.62 -51.42 36.87
CA MET A 1 -13.53 -50.42 36.74
C MET A 1 -12.97 -50.33 35.32
N LYS A 2 -12.70 -51.42 34.59
CA LYS A 2 -12.16 -51.34 33.19
C LYS A 2 -13.10 -50.65 32.19
N LYS A 3 -14.43 -50.81 32.30
CA LYS A 3 -15.41 -50.17 31.38
C LYS A 3 -15.51 -48.66 31.54
N VAL A 4 -15.27 -48.11 32.74
CA VAL A 4 -15.26 -46.68 33.01
C VAL A 4 -14.01 -46.03 32.42
N LEU A 5 -12.88 -46.75 32.40
CA LEU A 5 -11.63 -46.28 31.81
C LEU A 5 -11.72 -46.10 30.28
N TYR A 6 -12.43 -46.99 29.60
CA TYR A 6 -12.67 -46.88 28.14
C TYR A 6 -13.60 -45.73 27.77
N PHE A 7 -14.59 -45.44 28.63
CA PHE A 7 -15.50 -44.32 28.43
C PHE A 7 -14.77 -42.95 28.61
N ALA A 8 -13.89 -42.86 29.62
CA ALA A 8 -13.08 -41.68 29.85
C ALA A 8 -12.06 -41.45 28.71
N ALA A 9 -11.45 -42.52 28.17
CA ALA A 9 -10.53 -42.40 27.02
C ALA A 9 -11.26 -42.00 25.73
N LEU A 10 -12.52 -42.42 25.52
CA LEU A 10 -13.33 -42.06 24.38
C LEU A 10 -13.77 -40.56 24.43
N LEU A 11 -14.11 -40.07 25.64
CA LEU A 11 -14.45 -38.62 25.81
C LEU A 11 -13.24 -37.73 25.62
N PHE A 12 -12.03 -38.15 25.98
CA PHE A 12 -10.80 -37.37 25.80
C PHE A 12 -10.34 -37.31 24.33
N GLY A 13 -10.69 -38.33 23.53
CA GLY A 13 -10.41 -38.37 22.09
C GLY A 13 -11.27 -37.42 21.24
N LEU A 14 -12.44 -37.00 21.75
CA LEU A 14 -13.37 -36.12 21.02
C LEU A 14 -13.11 -34.64 21.22
N THR A 15 -12.23 -34.26 22.15
CA THR A 15 -11.90 -32.85 22.40
C THR A 15 -10.71 -32.35 21.59
N LEU A 16 -10.12 -33.18 20.72
CA LEU A 16 -9.00 -32.80 19.85
C LEU A 16 -9.44 -32.48 18.41
N THR A 17 -10.72 -32.31 18.15
CA THR A 17 -11.11 -31.58 16.93
C THR A 17 -10.76 -30.13 17.18
N SER A 18 -9.48 -29.82 16.94
CA SER A 18 -8.99 -28.48 16.74
C SER A 18 -9.97 -27.75 15.82
N CYS A 19 -10.50 -26.61 16.26
CA CYS A 19 -11.04 -25.65 15.33
C CYS A 19 -9.98 -25.45 14.25
N GLU A 20 -10.18 -26.00 13.06
CA GLU A 20 -9.51 -25.49 11.88
C GLU A 20 -9.85 -24.01 11.91
N LYS A 21 -8.84 -23.15 12.09
CA LYS A 21 -8.99 -21.74 11.82
C LYS A 21 -9.42 -21.68 10.35
N GLU A 22 -10.71 -21.42 10.13
CA GLU A 22 -11.13 -21.00 8.81
C GLU A 22 -10.25 -19.79 8.48
N GLU A 23 -9.46 -19.89 7.42
CA GLU A 23 -8.72 -18.76 6.90
C GLU A 23 -9.77 -17.71 6.60
N MET A 24 -9.77 -16.62 7.37
CA MET A 24 -10.61 -15.46 7.06
C MET A 24 -10.14 -14.98 5.69
N GLY A 25 -10.97 -15.20 4.67
CA GLY A 25 -10.65 -14.83 3.31
C GLY A 25 -10.33 -13.34 3.25
N GLY A 26 -9.08 -13.02 2.95
CA GLY A 26 -8.63 -11.66 2.68
C GLY A 26 -9.22 -11.13 1.36
N THR A 27 -9.00 -9.85 1.08
CA THR A 27 -9.31 -9.31 -0.24
C THR A 27 -8.34 -9.88 -1.28
N ALA A 28 -8.74 -9.86 -2.56
CA ALA A 28 -7.89 -10.37 -3.64
C ALA A 28 -6.54 -9.62 -3.76
N THR A 29 -6.44 -8.43 -3.15
CA THR A 29 -5.23 -7.58 -3.16
C THR A 29 -4.55 -7.51 -1.78
N GLU A 30 -4.82 -8.44 -0.87
CA GLU A 30 -4.30 -8.41 0.50
C GLU A 30 -2.79 -8.21 0.59
N ALA A 31 -2.01 -8.84 -0.31
CA ALA A 31 -0.56 -8.73 -0.31
C ALA A 31 -0.04 -7.31 -0.62
N THR A 32 -0.81 -6.52 -1.39
CA THR A 32 -0.44 -5.15 -1.79
C THR A 32 -1.30 -4.07 -1.13
N ALA A 33 -2.37 -4.45 -0.42
CA ALA A 33 -3.25 -3.52 0.28
C ALA A 33 -2.64 -3.10 1.62
N GLY A 34 -2.89 -1.87 2.05
CA GLY A 34 -2.45 -1.37 3.36
C GLY A 34 -2.68 0.12 3.56
N GLN A 35 -2.51 0.53 4.79
CA GLN A 35 -2.28 1.93 5.15
C GLN A 35 -0.77 2.13 5.29
N TRP A 36 -0.26 3.21 4.71
CA TRP A 36 1.15 3.49 4.61
C TRP A 36 1.46 4.87 5.19
N TYR A 37 2.52 4.98 5.96
CA TYR A 37 3.13 6.25 6.31
C TYR A 37 4.28 6.53 5.36
N VAL A 38 4.15 7.57 4.53
CA VAL A 38 5.06 7.86 3.43
C VAL A 38 5.59 9.29 3.49
N THR A 39 6.76 9.51 2.87
CA THR A 39 7.25 10.82 2.44
C THR A 39 7.07 10.98 0.94
N VAL A 40 7.03 12.23 0.48
CA VAL A 40 6.88 12.59 -0.92
C VAL A 40 8.04 13.51 -1.29
N ASP A 41 8.94 13.02 -2.12
CA ASP A 41 10.19 13.69 -2.47
C ASP A 41 10.30 13.86 -3.99
N ALA A 42 10.92 14.95 -4.47
CA ALA A 42 11.16 15.12 -5.90
C ALA A 42 12.21 14.11 -6.40
N ALA A 43 11.98 13.53 -7.58
CA ALA A 43 12.85 12.55 -8.19
C ALA A 43 13.16 12.86 -9.65
N ASP A 44 14.38 12.52 -10.09
CA ASP A 44 14.84 12.62 -11.46
C ASP A 44 14.23 11.54 -12.38
N GLU A 45 14.60 11.55 -13.64
CA GLU A 45 14.15 10.55 -14.64
C GLU A 45 14.61 9.12 -14.33
N ASN A 46 15.66 8.94 -13.51
CA ASN A 46 16.20 7.67 -13.08
C ASN A 46 15.62 7.21 -11.74
N GLY A 47 14.77 8.03 -11.11
CA GLY A 47 14.16 7.77 -9.82
C GLY A 47 15.05 8.09 -8.63
N ASN A 48 16.16 8.80 -8.82
CA ASN A 48 16.98 9.28 -7.72
C ASN A 48 16.35 10.53 -7.10
N LEU A 49 16.54 10.71 -5.80
CA LEU A 49 16.14 11.94 -5.12
C LEU A 49 16.93 13.13 -5.68
N VAL A 50 16.24 14.25 -5.85
CA VAL A 50 16.89 15.51 -6.27
C VAL A 50 17.32 16.26 -5.02
N GLU A 51 18.62 16.43 -4.86
CA GLU A 51 19.22 17.11 -3.70
C GLU A 51 18.62 18.51 -3.49
N GLY A 52 18.16 18.78 -2.28
CA GLY A 52 17.54 20.05 -1.90
C GLY A 52 16.06 20.19 -2.29
N LEU A 53 15.46 19.14 -2.85
CA LEU A 53 14.03 19.07 -3.15
C LEU A 53 13.33 17.90 -2.44
N GLU A 54 13.91 17.43 -1.34
CA GLU A 54 13.26 16.50 -0.42
C GLU A 54 12.11 17.25 0.28
N ASP A 55 10.98 16.58 0.43
CA ASP A 55 9.77 17.14 1.06
C ASP A 55 9.44 18.55 0.54
N LEU A 56 9.42 18.72 -0.78
CA LEU A 56 9.28 20.03 -1.46
C LEU A 56 8.10 20.86 -0.94
N PHE A 57 7.03 20.22 -0.48
CA PHE A 57 5.83 20.89 0.03
C PHE A 57 5.78 20.99 1.55
N GLY A 58 6.79 20.52 2.28
CA GLY A 58 6.81 20.52 3.75
C GLY A 58 5.73 19.65 4.38
N LEU A 59 5.35 18.54 3.72
CA LEU A 59 4.27 17.66 4.17
C LEU A 59 4.71 16.80 5.35
N GLY A 60 6.00 16.53 5.46
CA GLY A 60 6.51 15.53 6.37
C GLY A 60 6.00 14.12 6.02
N ARG A 61 5.64 13.36 7.04
CA ARG A 61 5.09 12.02 6.87
C ARG A 61 3.56 12.09 6.74
N VAL A 62 3.03 11.60 5.64
CA VAL A 62 1.59 11.57 5.34
C VAL A 62 1.06 10.14 5.22
N VAL A 63 -0.26 9.98 5.29
CA VAL A 63 -0.93 8.69 5.10
C VAL A 63 -1.34 8.52 3.66
N MET A 64 -1.09 7.34 3.09
CA MET A 64 -1.67 6.87 1.83
C MET A 64 -2.27 5.48 2.01
N LEU A 65 -3.26 5.15 1.19
CA LEU A 65 -3.95 3.88 1.22
C LEU A 65 -3.75 3.12 -0.09
N THR A 66 -3.62 1.81 0.02
CA THR A 66 -3.81 0.89 -1.10
C THR A 66 -4.85 -0.14 -0.72
N TYR A 67 -5.82 -0.41 -1.62
CA TYR A 67 -6.92 -1.33 -1.32
C TYR A 67 -7.56 -1.90 -2.58
N ASN A 68 -8.35 -2.97 -2.42
CA ASN A 68 -9.04 -3.62 -3.51
C ASN A 68 -10.11 -2.70 -4.15
N THR A 69 -10.38 -2.91 -5.43
CA THR A 69 -11.55 -2.36 -6.10
C THR A 69 -12.84 -3.05 -5.62
N SER A 70 -14.00 -2.46 -5.91
CA SER A 70 -15.29 -3.10 -5.61
C SER A 70 -15.49 -4.44 -6.33
N ALA A 71 -14.80 -4.65 -7.45
CA ALA A 71 -14.78 -5.92 -8.18
C ALA A 71 -13.96 -7.00 -7.49
N ASN A 72 -13.14 -6.65 -6.48
CA ASN A 72 -12.21 -7.53 -5.77
C ASN A 72 -11.36 -8.39 -6.73
N ASN A 73 -10.83 -7.75 -7.78
CA ASN A 73 -9.99 -8.40 -8.79
C ASN A 73 -8.52 -8.37 -8.36
N PRO A 74 -7.78 -9.50 -8.34
CA PRO A 74 -6.38 -9.55 -7.91
C PRO A 74 -5.42 -8.77 -8.82
N ASN A 75 -5.83 -8.40 -10.02
CA ASN A 75 -4.98 -7.70 -10.99
C ASN A 75 -5.19 -6.18 -10.98
N GLU A 76 -6.01 -5.65 -10.08
CA GLU A 76 -6.24 -4.22 -9.96
C GLU A 76 -6.46 -3.81 -8.50
N MET A 77 -5.97 -2.63 -8.14
CA MET A 77 -6.21 -2.02 -6.83
C MET A 77 -6.37 -0.51 -6.95
N ILE A 78 -6.75 0.13 -5.88
CA ILE A 78 -6.79 1.59 -5.73
C ILE A 78 -5.54 2.03 -4.97
N VAL A 79 -4.94 3.13 -5.42
CA VAL A 79 -3.99 3.97 -4.67
C VAL A 79 -4.71 5.28 -4.38
N ASP A 80 -4.72 5.70 -3.11
CA ASP A 80 -5.52 6.82 -2.62
C ASP A 80 -4.68 7.63 -1.63
N ASP A 81 -4.46 8.91 -1.90
CA ASP A 81 -3.71 9.80 -1.01
C ASP A 81 -4.57 10.42 0.09
N ILE A 82 -5.89 10.15 0.06
CA ILE A 82 -6.88 10.69 0.98
C ILE A 82 -6.75 12.21 1.23
N ALA A 83 -6.47 12.94 0.14
CA ALA A 83 -6.26 14.39 0.12
C ALA A 83 -5.08 14.88 1.00
N ASN A 84 -4.05 14.05 1.18
CA ASN A 84 -2.87 14.42 1.96
C ASN A 84 -1.73 15.03 1.12
N PHE A 85 -1.80 14.93 -0.22
CA PHE A 85 -0.75 15.43 -1.12
C PHE A 85 -1.32 16.15 -2.33
N TRP A 86 -2.01 15.47 -3.27
CA TRP A 86 -2.50 16.02 -4.54
C TRP A 86 -4.00 15.77 -4.81
N GLU A 87 -4.74 15.27 -3.82
CA GLU A 87 -6.14 14.84 -3.93
C GLU A 87 -6.35 13.84 -5.08
N PHE A 88 -5.58 12.76 -5.09
CA PHE A 88 -5.71 11.72 -6.10
C PHE A 88 -6.19 10.39 -5.53
N LYS A 89 -7.02 9.74 -6.31
CA LYS A 89 -7.44 8.36 -6.15
C LYS A 89 -7.43 7.70 -7.51
N VAL A 90 -6.64 6.67 -7.70
CA VAL A 90 -6.46 6.07 -9.02
C VAL A 90 -6.48 4.56 -8.97
N LYS A 91 -7.10 3.96 -9.99
CA LYS A 91 -7.03 2.52 -10.21
C LYS A 91 -5.73 2.18 -10.94
N VAL A 92 -4.99 1.22 -10.41
CA VAL A 92 -3.74 0.73 -10.97
C VAL A 92 -3.85 -0.76 -11.27
N ALA A 93 -3.13 -1.22 -12.29
CA ALA A 93 -2.86 -2.63 -12.46
C ALA A 93 -1.86 -3.10 -11.40
N CYS A 94 -2.05 -4.30 -10.87
CA CYS A 94 -1.15 -4.88 -9.88
C CYS A 94 -0.88 -6.36 -10.14
N ASP A 95 0.30 -6.80 -9.68
CA ASP A 95 0.70 -8.20 -9.62
C ASP A 95 0.91 -8.58 -8.15
N GLN A 96 0.01 -9.41 -7.62
CA GLN A 96 0.05 -9.85 -6.22
C GLN A 96 1.25 -10.76 -5.90
N LYS A 97 1.81 -11.46 -6.90
CA LYS A 97 2.98 -12.32 -6.72
C LYS A 97 4.28 -11.53 -6.80
N GLY A 98 4.35 -10.61 -7.77
CA GLY A 98 5.50 -9.71 -7.93
C GLY A 98 5.50 -8.54 -6.97
N LEU A 99 4.39 -8.31 -6.25
CA LEU A 99 4.18 -7.18 -5.33
C LEU A 99 4.43 -5.83 -6.04
N THR A 100 3.97 -5.71 -7.30
CA THR A 100 4.20 -4.53 -8.13
C THR A 100 2.88 -3.92 -8.60
N PHE A 101 2.90 -2.62 -8.90
CA PHE A 101 1.73 -1.92 -9.40
C PHE A 101 2.11 -0.69 -10.25
N GLN A 102 1.22 -0.33 -11.19
CA GLN A 102 1.37 0.87 -12.03
C GLN A 102 0.05 1.25 -12.71
N THR A 103 -0.05 2.48 -13.21
CA THR A 103 -1.12 2.87 -14.12
C THR A 103 -0.85 2.35 -15.53
N ASN A 104 -1.93 2.02 -16.27
CA ASN A 104 -1.85 1.51 -17.64
C ASN A 104 -2.59 2.38 -18.64
N THR A 105 -2.90 3.63 -18.30
CA THR A 105 -3.61 4.56 -19.17
C THR A 105 -2.90 5.88 -19.25
N THR A 106 -3.02 6.56 -20.38
CA THR A 106 -2.58 7.95 -20.58
C THR A 106 -3.75 8.93 -20.57
N GLU A 107 -4.96 8.43 -20.37
CA GLU A 107 -6.18 9.23 -20.24
C GLU A 107 -6.37 9.68 -18.81
N ASN A 108 -7.25 10.67 -18.61
CA ASN A 108 -7.66 11.14 -17.29
C ASN A 108 -8.24 9.97 -16.48
N ASN A 109 -7.76 9.78 -15.28
CA ASN A 109 -8.03 8.58 -14.49
C ASN A 109 -8.17 8.84 -12.98
N ASN A 110 -8.15 10.11 -12.57
CA ASN A 110 -8.39 10.45 -11.18
C ASN A 110 -9.88 10.21 -10.84
N LEU A 111 -10.12 9.51 -9.74
CA LEU A 111 -11.46 9.14 -9.26
C LEU A 111 -12.00 10.09 -8.18
N VAL A 112 -11.26 11.14 -7.84
CA VAL A 112 -11.70 12.16 -6.88
C VAL A 112 -12.66 13.11 -7.57
N SER A 113 -13.83 13.34 -6.94
CA SER A 113 -14.84 14.24 -7.50
C SER A 113 -14.34 15.67 -7.58
N GLY A 114 -14.45 16.28 -8.78
CA GLY A 114 -13.95 17.61 -9.06
C GLY A 114 -12.52 17.66 -9.61
N TYR A 115 -11.86 16.49 -9.70
CA TYR A 115 -10.49 16.33 -10.21
C TYR A 115 -10.41 15.23 -11.30
N GLU A 116 -11.53 14.87 -11.90
CA GLU A 116 -11.63 13.79 -12.89
C GLU A 116 -10.92 14.11 -14.22
N ASP A 117 -10.59 15.36 -14.47
CA ASP A 117 -9.86 15.84 -15.65
C ASP A 117 -8.32 15.71 -15.51
N ILE A 118 -7.83 15.21 -14.37
CA ILE A 118 -6.41 14.99 -14.11
C ILE A 118 -6.01 13.58 -14.52
N ASN A 119 -4.91 13.48 -15.29
CA ASN A 119 -4.23 12.21 -15.50
C ASN A 119 -3.17 12.02 -14.42
N VAL A 120 -3.27 10.91 -13.69
CA VAL A 120 -2.33 10.49 -12.65
C VAL A 120 -1.51 9.30 -13.18
N GLN A 121 -0.20 9.47 -13.29
CA GLN A 121 0.70 8.42 -13.73
C GLN A 121 1.46 7.85 -12.54
N ILE A 122 1.25 6.57 -12.24
CA ILE A 122 2.02 5.80 -11.26
C ILE A 122 2.90 4.80 -11.99
N SER A 123 4.18 4.78 -11.67
CA SER A 123 5.17 3.86 -12.23
C SER A 123 6.09 3.30 -11.17
N GLY A 124 6.70 2.14 -11.44
CA GLY A 124 7.70 1.52 -10.58
C GLY A 124 7.18 1.13 -9.18
N GLY A 125 5.86 1.03 -9.01
CA GLY A 125 5.24 0.68 -7.74
C GLY A 125 5.65 -0.69 -7.24
N LYS A 126 6.09 -0.77 -5.97
CA LYS A 126 6.52 -2.01 -5.31
C LYS A 126 6.17 -1.99 -3.83
N ILE A 127 5.78 -3.16 -3.34
CA ILE A 127 5.80 -3.47 -1.91
C ILE A 127 7.05 -4.31 -1.65
N LEU A 128 7.81 -3.93 -0.64
CA LEU A 128 9.07 -4.56 -0.24
C LEU A 128 8.87 -5.18 1.15
N PRO A 129 8.65 -6.49 1.24
CA PRO A 129 8.39 -7.15 2.51
C PRO A 129 9.54 -6.95 3.50
N GLN A 130 9.21 -6.51 4.72
CA GLN A 130 10.13 -6.32 5.84
C GLN A 130 11.36 -5.45 5.55
N ALA A 131 11.28 -4.57 4.53
CA ALA A 131 12.39 -3.71 4.14
C ALA A 131 12.52 -2.43 5.00
N GLY A 132 11.51 -2.10 5.80
CA GLY A 132 11.51 -0.98 6.72
C GLY A 132 11.46 -1.40 8.18
N HIS A 133 11.44 -0.41 9.08
CA HIS A 133 11.32 -0.62 10.51
C HIS A 133 10.31 0.36 11.09
N GLN A 134 9.52 -0.11 12.05
CA GLN A 134 8.65 0.72 12.86
C GLN A 134 9.49 1.55 13.87
N ASN A 135 8.87 2.54 14.50
CA ASN A 135 9.55 3.36 15.54
C ASN A 135 10.08 2.52 16.71
N ASN A 136 9.40 1.42 17.03
CA ASN A 136 9.85 0.47 18.06
C ASN A 136 10.93 -0.53 17.58
N GLY A 137 11.39 -0.40 16.31
CA GLY A 137 12.43 -1.24 15.73
C GLY A 137 11.93 -2.55 15.10
N SER A 138 10.64 -2.89 15.17
CA SER A 138 10.11 -4.09 14.53
C SER A 138 10.13 -3.97 13.00
N PRO A 139 10.37 -5.07 12.25
CA PRO A 139 10.33 -5.06 10.80
C PRO A 139 8.95 -4.65 10.28
N ALA A 140 8.94 -3.90 9.19
CA ALA A 140 7.73 -3.48 8.49
C ALA A 140 7.90 -3.61 6.98
N ASP A 141 6.80 -3.89 6.27
CA ASP A 141 6.79 -3.77 4.82
C ASP A 141 6.99 -2.31 4.43
N SER A 142 7.69 -2.09 3.32
CA SER A 142 7.83 -0.77 2.71
C SER A 142 7.07 -0.69 1.41
N ILE A 143 6.66 0.54 1.05
CA ILE A 143 6.12 0.88 -0.25
C ILE A 143 7.04 1.89 -0.93
N VAL A 144 7.17 1.77 -2.25
CA VAL A 144 7.81 2.79 -3.09
C VAL A 144 7.11 2.85 -4.43
N PHE A 145 6.88 4.05 -4.94
CA PHE A 145 6.41 4.29 -6.31
C PHE A 145 6.74 5.71 -6.75
N TYR A 146 6.61 5.96 -8.04
CA TYR A 146 6.76 7.28 -8.63
C TYR A 146 5.41 7.74 -9.15
N VAL A 147 5.07 9.02 -8.93
CA VAL A 147 3.81 9.61 -9.38
C VAL A 147 4.04 10.96 -10.05
N SER A 148 3.26 11.24 -11.07
CA SER A 148 3.19 12.55 -11.73
C SER A 148 1.74 12.88 -12.11
N PHE A 149 1.44 14.15 -12.26
CA PHE A 149 0.10 14.69 -12.51
C PHE A 149 0.11 15.57 -13.74
N SER A 150 -0.96 15.55 -14.54
CA SER A 150 -1.05 16.33 -15.78
C SER A 150 -1.24 17.84 -15.57
N ASP A 151 -1.71 18.22 -14.40
CA ASP A 151 -1.95 19.61 -13.98
C ASP A 151 -0.78 20.23 -13.19
N ASP A 152 0.31 19.47 -13.02
CA ASP A 152 1.47 19.86 -12.20
C ASP A 152 2.53 20.59 -13.04
N GLU A 153 2.78 21.85 -12.71
CA GLU A 153 3.81 22.69 -13.34
C GLU A 153 5.17 22.69 -12.58
N TYR A 154 5.22 22.15 -11.36
CA TYR A 154 6.43 22.15 -10.52
C TYR A 154 7.61 21.39 -11.14
N PRO A 155 7.42 20.20 -11.77
CA PRO A 155 8.53 19.48 -12.40
C PRO A 155 9.27 20.34 -13.43
N ALA A 156 8.52 21.08 -14.26
CA ALA A 156 9.13 21.97 -15.25
C ALA A 156 9.82 23.20 -14.61
N ALA A 157 9.28 23.71 -13.50
CA ALA A 157 9.80 24.88 -12.80
C ALA A 157 11.07 24.58 -11.99
N TYR A 158 11.17 23.39 -11.40
CA TYR A 158 12.24 23.01 -10.47
C TYR A 158 13.22 21.96 -11.01
N GLY A 159 13.00 21.43 -12.22
CA GLY A 159 13.95 20.55 -12.90
C GLY A 159 13.98 19.11 -12.42
N TYR A 160 12.88 18.60 -11.86
CA TYR A 160 12.71 17.18 -11.55
C TYR A 160 11.72 16.52 -12.52
N LYS A 161 11.38 15.24 -12.33
CA LYS A 161 10.54 14.49 -13.27
C LYS A 161 9.25 13.97 -12.66
N ASN A 162 9.35 13.39 -11.46
CA ASN A 162 8.26 12.74 -10.76
C ASN A 162 8.39 13.01 -9.25
N TYR A 163 7.37 12.66 -8.50
CA TYR A 163 7.48 12.50 -7.06
C TYR A 163 7.75 11.03 -6.74
N ARG A 164 8.75 10.77 -5.92
CA ARG A 164 8.96 9.48 -5.29
C ARG A 164 8.19 9.46 -3.98
N VAL A 165 7.23 8.55 -3.89
CA VAL A 165 6.50 8.24 -2.67
C VAL A 165 7.13 7.01 -2.05
N SER A 166 7.59 7.09 -0.81
CA SER A 166 8.20 5.95 -0.12
C SER A 166 7.91 5.96 1.37
N GLY A 167 7.73 4.77 1.95
CA GLY A 167 7.44 4.67 3.37
C GLY A 167 7.19 3.27 3.86
N ILE A 168 6.57 3.14 5.02
CA ILE A 168 6.34 1.88 5.71
C ILE A 168 4.85 1.64 5.97
N ARG A 169 4.49 0.35 6.10
CA ARG A 169 3.13 -0.06 6.45
C ARG A 169 2.82 0.35 7.89
N TYR A 170 1.65 0.94 8.10
CA TYR A 170 1.13 1.24 9.43
C TYR A 170 0.91 -0.05 10.23
N SER A 171 1.41 -0.07 11.46
CA SER A 171 1.35 -1.26 12.31
C SER A 171 0.02 -1.43 13.07
N GLY A 172 -0.78 -0.36 13.16
CA GLY A 172 -1.96 -0.32 14.02
C GLY A 172 -1.63 -0.08 15.52
N LEU A 173 -0.37 0.18 15.85
CA LEU A 173 0.08 0.42 17.22
C LEU A 173 0.45 1.88 17.39
N VAL A 174 -0.16 2.54 18.39
CA VAL A 174 0.05 3.99 18.72
C VAL A 174 1.53 4.29 19.03
N GLU A 175 2.28 3.34 19.56
CA GLU A 175 3.72 3.49 19.85
C GLU A 175 4.60 3.63 18.60
N ASN A 176 4.04 3.39 17.42
CA ASN A 176 4.71 3.50 16.12
C ASN A 176 4.26 4.72 15.29
N ASP A 177 3.38 5.56 15.86
CA ASP A 177 2.86 6.78 15.21
C ASP A 177 3.82 7.98 15.33
#